data_0eb824ec4f986af0d76df8bb4c7cec7a
#
_entry.id   0eb824ec4f986af0d76df8bb4c7cec7a
#
_cell.length_a   1.000
_cell.length_b   1.000
_cell.length_c   1.000
_cell.angle_alpha   90.00
_cell.angle_beta   90.00
_cell.angle_gamma   90.00
#
_symmetry.space_group_name_H-M   'P 1'
#
loop_
_entity.id
_entity.type
_entity.pdbx_description
1 polymer ?
#
loop_
_entity_poly.entity_id
_entity_poly.type
_entity_poly.pdbx_seq_one_letter_code
_entity_poly.pdbx_strand_id
1 'polypeptide(L)'
;MTEIFNFNNQKYNFGKITLIYYSDKKSRETFLNENKNTVIELSKKGILCSDINSLMISENEIPEMIRKYVKEINKKQKIIECKSEITFDALRVEIKEKNIDIEDVKIYFIDKKQEICEIHLFKNDGRIIYEPCPIGFLDIRDKLLEKLLW
;
A
#
# COMPACT_ATOMS: atom_id res chain seq x y z
N MET A 1 -17.81 -2.48 6.49
CA MET A 1 -16.48 -2.19 5.95
C MET A 1 -15.61 -1.59 7.04
N THR A 2 -14.40 -2.07 7.22
CA THR A 2 -13.49 -1.49 8.21
C THR A 2 -12.89 -0.22 7.63
N GLU A 3 -13.06 0.90 8.33
CA GLU A 3 -12.72 2.21 7.79
C GLU A 3 -11.45 2.80 8.37
N ILE A 4 -11.07 2.41 9.60
CA ILE A 4 -9.95 3.02 10.29
C ILE A 4 -9.03 1.99 10.98
N PHE A 5 -7.78 2.39 11.15
CA PHE A 5 -6.83 1.71 12.00
C PHE A 5 -6.14 2.71 12.93
N ASN A 6 -5.52 2.19 13.98
CA ASN A 6 -4.81 3.00 14.96
C ASN A 6 -3.31 2.85 14.80
N PHE A 7 -2.58 3.95 14.95
CA PHE A 7 -1.13 3.90 15.03
C PHE A 7 -0.63 5.09 15.84
N ASN A 8 0.15 4.79 16.87
CA ASN A 8 0.74 5.82 17.76
C ASN A 8 -0.32 6.77 18.35
N ASN A 9 -1.44 6.20 18.82
CA ASN A 9 -2.57 6.94 19.41
C ASN A 9 -3.30 7.87 18.44
N GLN A 10 -3.09 7.70 17.14
CA GLN A 10 -3.80 8.42 16.09
C GLN A 10 -4.61 7.45 15.24
N LYS A 11 -5.64 7.97 14.59
CA LYS A 11 -6.52 7.19 13.73
C LYS A 11 -6.28 7.54 12.27
N TYR A 12 -6.22 6.51 11.44
CA TYR A 12 -6.00 6.65 10.00
C TYR A 12 -7.10 5.91 9.24
N ASN A 13 -7.46 6.43 8.08
CA ASN A 13 -8.50 5.83 7.26
C ASN A 13 -7.95 4.78 6.31
N PHE A 14 -8.69 3.67 6.16
CA PHE A 14 -8.48 2.76 5.04
C PHE A 14 -9.27 3.27 3.83
N GLY A 15 -8.70 3.08 2.64
CA GLY A 15 -9.43 3.25 1.39
C GLY A 15 -10.17 1.98 0.98
N LYS A 16 -10.77 1.98 -0.21
CA LYS A 16 -11.30 0.76 -0.81
C LYS A 16 -10.17 -0.23 -1.13
N ILE A 17 -9.03 0.31 -1.54
CA ILE A 17 -7.76 -0.41 -1.60
C ILE A 17 -6.74 0.38 -0.77
N THR A 18 -6.00 -0.32 0.10
CA THR A 18 -4.98 0.30 0.94
C THR A 18 -3.68 -0.49 0.84
N LEU A 19 -2.58 0.20 0.58
CA LEU A 19 -1.25 -0.38 0.64
C LEU A 19 -0.55 0.08 1.91
N ILE A 20 0.08 -0.84 2.63
CA ILE A 20 0.86 -0.54 3.82
C ILE A 20 2.27 -1.08 3.64
N TYR A 21 3.25 -0.18 3.65
CA TYR A 21 4.65 -0.49 3.58
C TYR A 21 5.29 -0.27 4.95
N TYR A 22 6.21 -1.15 5.31
CA TYR A 22 6.97 -1.05 6.57
C TYR A 22 8.45 -0.92 6.24
N SER A 23 9.15 -0.07 6.99
CA SER A 23 10.61 0.05 6.85
C SER A 23 11.34 -1.14 7.45
N ASP A 24 10.77 -1.74 8.50
CA ASP A 24 11.38 -2.85 9.21
C ASP A 24 10.33 -3.71 9.92
N LYS A 25 10.81 -4.79 10.52
CA LYS A 25 9.98 -5.74 11.26
C LYS A 25 9.30 -5.12 12.48
N LYS A 26 9.99 -4.20 13.15
CA LYS A 26 9.47 -3.54 14.36
C LYS A 26 8.26 -2.67 14.02
N SER A 27 8.31 -1.94 12.91
CA SER A 27 7.17 -1.13 12.45
C SER A 27 5.93 -1.98 12.22
N ARG A 28 6.11 -3.14 11.61
CA ARG A 28 5.03 -4.09 11.38
C ARG A 28 4.47 -4.65 12.70
N GLU A 29 5.35 -5.03 13.62
CA GLU A 29 4.94 -5.53 14.93
C GLU A 29 4.12 -4.50 15.71
N THR A 30 4.52 -3.24 15.66
CA THR A 30 3.79 -2.15 16.31
C THR A 30 2.38 -2.01 15.71
N PHE A 31 2.27 -2.02 14.39
CA PHE A 31 0.98 -1.96 13.71
C PHE A 31 0.07 -3.13 14.11
N LEU A 32 0.61 -4.34 14.09
CA LEU A 32 -0.15 -5.53 14.43
C LEU A 32 -0.61 -5.53 15.90
N ASN A 33 0.23 -5.07 16.81
CA ASN A 33 -0.11 -4.99 18.23
C ASN A 33 -1.20 -3.96 18.51
N GLU A 34 -1.14 -2.81 17.90
CA GLU A 34 -2.13 -1.74 18.09
C GLU A 34 -3.47 -2.06 17.43
N ASN A 35 -3.49 -2.95 16.45
CA ASN A 35 -4.69 -3.28 15.67
C ASN A 35 -5.05 -4.76 15.74
N LYS A 36 -4.70 -5.42 16.83
CA LYS A 36 -4.76 -6.88 16.96
C LYS A 36 -6.12 -7.48 16.57
N ASN A 37 -7.19 -6.98 17.14
CA ASN A 37 -8.54 -7.49 16.85
C ASN A 37 -8.98 -7.19 15.42
N THR A 38 -8.67 -5.99 14.94
CA THR A 38 -8.96 -5.56 13.56
C THR A 38 -8.23 -6.44 12.55
N VAL A 39 -6.95 -6.72 12.79
CA VAL A 39 -6.13 -7.57 11.92
C VAL A 39 -6.69 -8.99 11.84
N ILE A 40 -7.07 -9.57 13.00
CA ILE A 40 -7.67 -10.91 13.02
C ILE A 40 -8.96 -10.95 12.20
N GLU A 41 -9.84 -9.98 12.39
CA GLU A 41 -11.11 -9.89 11.66
C GLU A 41 -10.89 -9.73 10.16
N LEU A 42 -10.03 -8.80 9.75
CA LEU A 42 -9.74 -8.54 8.35
C LEU A 42 -9.07 -9.73 7.66
N SER A 43 -8.20 -10.44 8.37
CA SER A 43 -7.56 -11.66 7.85
C SER A 43 -8.57 -12.78 7.64
N LYS A 44 -9.48 -12.96 8.58
CA LYS A 44 -10.55 -13.98 8.47
C LYS A 44 -11.48 -13.70 7.28
N LYS A 45 -11.77 -12.45 7.01
CA LYS A 45 -12.62 -12.04 5.90
C LYS A 45 -11.89 -12.04 4.55
N GLY A 46 -10.58 -12.31 4.54
CA GLY A 46 -9.77 -12.24 3.34
C GLY A 46 -9.59 -10.83 2.81
N ILE A 47 -9.76 -9.83 3.66
CA ILE A 47 -9.56 -8.41 3.31
C ILE A 47 -8.09 -8.03 3.43
N LEU A 48 -7.44 -8.46 4.52
CA LEU A 48 -6.01 -8.22 4.73
C LEU A 48 -5.20 -9.36 4.11
N CYS A 49 -4.23 -9.01 3.27
CA CYS A 49 -3.36 -9.95 2.60
C CYS A 49 -1.97 -9.35 2.40
N SER A 50 -1.02 -10.15 1.93
CA SER A 50 0.32 -9.71 1.54
C SER A 50 0.46 -9.74 0.02
N ASP A 51 1.28 -8.86 -0.54
CA ASP A 51 1.55 -8.83 -1.97
C ASP A 51 2.48 -9.96 -2.40
N ILE A 52 3.46 -10.30 -1.56
CA ILE A 52 4.34 -11.45 -1.78
C ILE A 52 4.14 -12.44 -0.65
N ASN A 53 3.71 -13.62 -1.04
CA ASN A 53 3.55 -14.75 -0.17
C ASN A 53 4.63 -15.78 -0.56
N SER A 54 5.37 -16.29 0.42
CA SER A 54 6.48 -17.21 0.18
C SER A 54 6.10 -18.48 -0.57
N LEU A 55 4.79 -18.76 -0.74
CA LEU A 55 4.32 -20.00 -1.33
C LEU A 55 3.73 -19.83 -2.73
N MET A 56 3.28 -18.64 -3.17
CA MET A 56 2.36 -18.59 -4.28
C MET A 56 2.54 -17.47 -5.32
N ILE A 57 3.12 -16.33 -5.00
CA ILE A 57 3.14 -15.21 -5.95
C ILE A 57 4.55 -14.69 -6.15
N SER A 58 5.02 -14.71 -7.40
CA SER A 58 6.21 -13.99 -7.80
C SER A 58 5.85 -12.54 -8.13
N GLU A 59 6.84 -11.65 -8.16
CA GLU A 59 6.61 -10.25 -8.52
C GLU A 59 5.97 -10.08 -9.90
N ASN A 60 6.20 -11.02 -10.83
CA ASN A 60 5.62 -10.99 -12.17
C ASN A 60 4.09 -11.15 -12.17
N GLU A 61 3.54 -11.73 -11.12
CA GLU A 61 2.09 -11.95 -11.00
C GLU A 61 1.36 -10.81 -10.30
N ILE A 62 2.10 -9.87 -9.68
CA ILE A 62 1.49 -8.77 -8.92
C ILE A 62 0.55 -7.90 -9.78
N PRO A 63 0.89 -7.51 -11.01
CA PRO A 63 -0.03 -6.70 -11.82
C PRO A 63 -1.39 -7.34 -12.03
N GLU A 64 -1.45 -8.64 -12.27
CA GLU A 64 -2.71 -9.36 -12.43
C GLU A 64 -3.48 -9.45 -11.11
N MET A 65 -2.79 -9.67 -10.01
CA MET A 65 -3.39 -9.69 -8.69
C MET A 65 -4.06 -8.35 -8.37
N ILE A 66 -3.38 -7.24 -8.62
CA ILE A 66 -3.93 -5.90 -8.39
C ILE A 66 -5.13 -5.65 -9.30
N ARG A 67 -5.05 -6.04 -10.57
CA ARG A 67 -6.18 -5.91 -11.50
C ARG A 67 -7.40 -6.67 -11.01
N LYS A 68 -7.21 -7.87 -10.50
CA LYS A 68 -8.29 -8.68 -9.93
C LYS A 68 -8.93 -7.98 -8.73
N TYR A 69 -8.12 -7.46 -7.80
CA TYR A 69 -8.62 -6.75 -6.63
C TYR A 69 -9.38 -5.49 -7.02
N VAL A 70 -8.90 -4.75 -7.99
CA VAL A 70 -9.57 -3.54 -8.49
C VAL A 70 -10.94 -3.88 -9.09
N LYS A 71 -11.07 -4.99 -9.80
CA LYS A 71 -12.37 -5.44 -10.33
C LYS A 71 -13.37 -5.79 -9.23
N GLU A 72 -12.89 -6.25 -8.09
CA GLU A 72 -13.73 -6.69 -6.97
C GLU A 72 -13.98 -5.58 -5.94
N ILE A 73 -13.46 -4.39 -6.15
CA ILE A 73 -13.36 -3.35 -5.11
C ILE A 73 -14.71 -2.89 -4.57
N ASN A 74 -15.76 -2.90 -5.39
CA ASN A 74 -17.10 -2.51 -4.96
C ASN A 74 -17.78 -3.57 -4.08
N LYS A 75 -17.26 -4.79 -4.14
CA LYS A 75 -17.78 -5.92 -3.35
C LYS A 75 -16.94 -6.20 -2.13
N LYS A 76 -15.65 -5.92 -2.20
CA LYS A 76 -14.71 -6.32 -1.16
C LYS A 76 -13.54 -5.34 -1.06
N GLN A 77 -13.39 -4.74 0.10
CA GLN A 77 -12.24 -3.93 0.46
C GLN A 77 -10.97 -4.78 0.46
N LYS A 78 -9.84 -4.18 0.09
CA LYS A 78 -8.53 -4.84 0.16
C LYS A 78 -7.53 -3.98 0.91
N ILE A 79 -6.82 -4.61 1.84
CA ILE A 79 -5.71 -4.01 2.57
C ILE A 79 -4.51 -4.91 2.36
N ILE A 80 -3.45 -4.37 1.77
CA ILE A 80 -2.30 -5.17 1.35
C ILE A 80 -1.07 -4.74 2.14
N GLU A 81 -0.50 -5.66 2.90
CA GLU A 81 0.82 -5.49 3.49
C GLU A 81 1.85 -5.70 2.38
N CYS A 82 2.57 -4.65 2.01
CA CYS A 82 3.41 -4.65 0.83
C CYS A 82 4.89 -4.84 1.16
N LYS A 83 5.55 -5.65 0.34
CA LYS A 83 7.00 -5.82 0.31
C LYS A 83 7.58 -5.39 -1.02
N SER A 84 6.77 -5.39 -2.09
CA SER A 84 7.20 -5.07 -3.43
C SER A 84 6.77 -3.68 -3.86
N GLU A 85 7.69 -2.95 -4.49
CA GLU A 85 7.41 -1.67 -5.13
C GLU A 85 6.54 -1.84 -6.38
N ILE A 86 6.53 -3.04 -6.97
CA ILE A 86 5.71 -3.36 -8.14
C ILE A 86 4.23 -3.22 -7.80
N THR A 87 3.83 -3.54 -6.57
CA THR A 87 2.45 -3.36 -6.11
C THR A 87 2.02 -1.90 -6.20
N PHE A 88 2.88 -0.99 -5.77
CA PHE A 88 2.65 0.46 -5.87
C PHE A 88 2.50 0.90 -7.33
N ASP A 89 3.42 0.48 -8.19
CA ASP A 89 3.38 0.85 -9.60
C ASP A 89 2.19 0.23 -10.33
N ALA A 90 1.84 -1.01 -10.03
CA ALA A 90 0.67 -1.68 -10.61
C ALA A 90 -0.63 -0.95 -10.27
N LEU A 91 -0.77 -0.49 -9.03
CA LEU A 91 -1.93 0.28 -8.62
C LEU A 91 -2.01 1.62 -9.35
N ARG A 92 -0.88 2.29 -9.53
CA ARG A 92 -0.82 3.54 -10.28
C ARG A 92 -1.27 3.36 -11.74
N VAL A 93 -0.92 2.23 -12.35
CA VAL A 93 -1.38 1.88 -13.71
C VAL A 93 -2.89 1.76 -13.74
N GLU A 94 -3.50 1.09 -12.76
CA GLU A 94 -4.95 0.93 -12.69
C GLU A 94 -5.68 2.26 -12.51
N ILE A 95 -5.10 3.18 -11.76
CA ILE A 95 -5.63 4.55 -11.63
C ILE A 95 -5.53 5.29 -12.96
N LYS A 96 -4.39 5.21 -13.64
CA LYS A 96 -4.17 5.86 -14.93
C LYS A 96 -5.15 5.35 -15.99
N GLU A 97 -5.42 4.05 -15.99
CA GLU A 97 -6.36 3.42 -16.92
C GLU A 97 -7.83 3.61 -16.52
N LYS A 98 -8.09 4.35 -15.43
CA LYS A 98 -9.43 4.68 -14.92
C LYS A 98 -10.23 3.47 -14.45
N ASN A 99 -9.55 2.42 -14.05
CA ASN A 99 -10.19 1.23 -13.48
C ASN A 99 -10.54 1.42 -12.00
N ILE A 100 -9.92 2.39 -11.37
CA ILE A 100 -10.19 2.78 -9.98
C ILE A 100 -9.95 4.28 -9.83
N ASP A 101 -10.73 4.94 -8.99
CA ASP A 101 -10.54 6.36 -8.69
C ASP A 101 -9.40 6.54 -7.70
N ILE A 102 -8.62 7.60 -7.91
CA ILE A 102 -7.49 7.95 -7.03
C ILE A 102 -7.94 8.16 -5.58
N GLU A 103 -9.17 8.63 -5.38
CA GLU A 103 -9.75 8.89 -4.06
C GLU A 103 -10.08 7.62 -3.28
N ASP A 104 -10.20 6.49 -3.97
CA ASP A 104 -10.50 5.21 -3.36
C ASP A 104 -9.26 4.49 -2.83
N VAL A 105 -8.09 5.06 -3.06
CA VAL A 105 -6.79 4.47 -2.75
C VAL A 105 -6.14 5.19 -1.57
N LYS A 106 -5.61 4.43 -0.62
CA LYS A 106 -4.77 4.94 0.46
C LYS A 106 -3.45 4.17 0.49
N ILE A 107 -2.36 4.88 0.70
CA ILE A 107 -1.03 4.28 0.76
C ILE A 107 -0.30 4.85 1.96
N TYR A 108 0.20 3.97 2.82
CA TYR A 108 0.91 4.35 4.02
C TYR A 108 2.29 3.72 4.07
N PHE A 109 3.24 4.50 4.56
CA PHE A 109 4.58 4.01 4.89
C PHE A 109 4.85 4.26 6.38
N ILE A 110 5.27 3.22 7.08
CA ILE A 110 5.60 3.28 8.50
C ILE A 110 7.11 3.08 8.65
N ASP A 111 7.81 4.07 9.19
CA ASP A 111 9.26 4.02 9.28
C ASP A 111 9.75 3.38 10.59
N LYS A 112 11.07 3.24 10.70
CA LYS A 112 11.71 2.64 11.87
C LYS A 112 11.58 3.48 13.15
N LYS A 113 11.27 4.76 13.02
CA LYS A 113 11.01 5.66 14.17
C LYS A 113 9.55 5.61 14.60
N GLN A 114 8.75 4.72 14.03
CA GLN A 114 7.32 4.59 14.29
C GLN A 114 6.54 5.84 13.84
N GLU A 115 7.02 6.51 12.82
CA GLU A 115 6.30 7.59 12.16
C GLU A 115 5.57 7.02 10.94
N ILE A 116 4.36 7.52 10.69
CA ILE A 116 3.56 7.11 9.54
C ILE A 116 3.45 8.26 8.55
N CYS A 117 3.65 7.93 7.26
CA CYS A 117 3.48 8.89 6.17
C CYS A 117 2.40 8.37 5.23
N GLU A 118 1.38 9.17 4.97
CA GLU A 118 0.44 8.88 3.90
C GLU A 118 1.03 9.33 2.57
N ILE A 119 1.14 8.42 1.62
CA ILE A 119 1.68 8.72 0.29
C ILE A 119 0.52 9.23 -0.57
N HIS A 120 0.52 10.51 -0.87
CA HIS A 120 -0.53 11.13 -1.68
C HIS A 120 -0.22 10.98 -3.17
N LEU A 121 -1.19 10.43 -3.90
CA LEU A 121 -1.14 10.33 -5.35
C LEU A 121 -1.92 11.48 -5.96
N PHE A 122 -1.46 11.97 -7.10
CA PHE A 122 -2.17 13.00 -7.86
C PHE A 122 -1.91 12.87 -9.36
N LYS A 123 -2.81 13.44 -10.15
CA LYS A 123 -2.73 13.40 -11.61
C LYS A 123 -2.00 14.64 -12.13
N ASN A 124 -1.02 14.42 -13.01
CA ASN A 124 -0.30 15.50 -13.68
C ASN A 124 0.04 15.07 -15.11
N ASP A 125 -0.51 15.77 -16.10
CA ASP A 125 -0.30 15.50 -17.53
C ASP A 125 -0.54 14.03 -17.91
N GLY A 126 -1.63 13.46 -17.40
CA GLY A 126 -1.97 12.06 -17.65
C GLY A 126 -1.14 11.04 -16.87
N ARG A 127 -0.24 11.51 -16.02
CA ARG A 127 0.59 10.66 -15.17
C ARG A 127 0.01 10.58 -13.76
N ILE A 128 0.25 9.46 -13.11
CA ILE A 128 -0.06 9.30 -11.68
C ILE A 128 1.26 9.43 -10.94
N ILE A 129 1.45 10.54 -10.27
CA ILE A 129 2.67 10.85 -9.54
C ILE A 129 2.39 10.90 -8.04
N TYR A 130 3.45 10.88 -7.24
CA TYR A 130 3.34 10.95 -5.78
C TYR A 130 4.31 11.98 -5.22
N GLU A 131 3.95 12.54 -4.07
CA GLU A 131 4.86 13.41 -3.33
C GLU A 131 5.92 12.58 -2.63
N PRO A 132 7.20 13.02 -2.64
CA PRO A 132 8.24 12.34 -1.88
C PRO A 132 7.88 12.25 -0.41
N CYS A 133 8.02 11.06 0.16
CA CYS A 133 7.80 10.87 1.58
C CYS A 133 9.03 11.33 2.37
N PRO A 134 8.89 12.26 3.33
CA PRO A 134 10.04 12.79 4.07
C PRO A 134 10.80 11.73 4.87
N ILE A 135 10.14 10.59 5.14
CA ILE A 135 10.72 9.52 5.95
C ILE A 135 11.32 8.38 5.11
N GLY A 136 11.49 8.59 3.80
CA GLY A 136 12.34 7.73 2.98
C GLY A 136 11.69 6.63 2.17
N PHE A 137 10.39 6.74 1.88
CA PHE A 137 9.69 5.77 1.02
C PHE A 137 10.26 5.79 -0.41
N LEU A 138 10.70 4.64 -0.91
CA LEU A 138 11.29 4.44 -2.24
C LEU A 138 12.59 5.22 -2.51
N ASP A 139 13.21 5.82 -1.51
CA ASP A 139 14.43 6.62 -1.68
C ASP A 139 15.57 5.87 -2.36
N ILE A 140 15.79 4.62 -1.99
CA ILE A 140 16.90 3.83 -2.55
C ILE A 140 16.68 3.59 -4.04
N ARG A 141 15.46 3.26 -4.42
CA ARG A 141 15.09 3.05 -5.82
C ARG A 141 15.29 4.33 -6.64
N ASP A 142 14.80 5.44 -6.14
CA ASP A 142 14.90 6.73 -6.82
C ASP A 142 16.35 7.15 -7.00
N LYS A 143 17.19 6.96 -5.97
CA LYS A 143 18.63 7.23 -6.06
C LYS A 143 19.34 6.34 -7.06
N LEU A 144 18.99 5.07 -7.15
CA LEU A 144 19.56 4.15 -8.13
C LEU A 144 19.14 4.51 -9.56
N LEU A 145 17.87 4.85 -9.76
CA LEU A 145 17.37 5.30 -11.05
C LEU A 145 18.08 6.58 -11.52
N GLU A 146 18.25 7.53 -10.60
CA GLU A 146 18.98 8.76 -10.87
C GLU A 146 20.41 8.48 -11.35
N LYS A 147 21.12 7.57 -10.69
CA LYS A 147 22.46 7.16 -11.09
C LYS A 147 22.51 6.46 -12.44
N LEU A 148 21.47 5.72 -12.80
CA LEU A 148 21.40 5.01 -14.08
C LEU A 148 21.06 5.92 -15.26
N LEU A 149 20.33 7.01 -15.00
CA LEU A 149 19.88 7.93 -16.03
C LEU A 149 20.83 9.10 -16.29
N TRP A 150 21.75 9.36 -15.37
CA TRP A 150 22.71 10.48 -15.47
C TRP A 150 24.19 9.99 -15.37
#